data_cdf94d0d3a67b662a377412d46c8cbf2
#
_entry.id   cdf94d0d3a67b662a377412d46c8cbf2
#
_cell.length_a   1.000
_cell.length_b   1.000
_cell.length_c   1.000
_cell.angle_alpha   90.00
_cell.angle_beta   90.00
_cell.angle_gamma   90.00
#
_symmetry.space_group_name_H-M   'P 1'
#
loop_
_entity.id
_entity.type
_entity.pdbx_description
1 polymer ?
#
loop_
_entity_poly.entity_id
_entity_poly.type
_entity_poly.pdbx_seq_one_letter_code
_entity_poly.pdbx_strand_id
1 'polypeptide(L)' 'SLGLAPLIVEQIFQTIKSFVKSMNLTVVLVEQNAMGALKIADEGIVLNLGSVVLVDSAEKLLNDPAVRSAYLGF' A
#
# COMPACT_ATOMS: atom_id res chain seq x y z
N SER A 1 5.93 -9.35 1.08
CA SER A 1 5.52 -9.91 2.39
C SER A 1 5.02 -11.35 2.32
N LEU A 2 5.09 -11.98 1.16
CA LEU A 2 4.69 -13.38 1.00
C LEU A 2 5.53 -14.29 1.91
N GLY A 3 4.86 -15.20 2.62
CA GLY A 3 5.52 -16.15 3.52
C GLY A 3 5.80 -15.65 4.92
N LEU A 4 5.50 -14.39 5.22
CA LEU A 4 5.63 -13.82 6.55
C LEU A 4 4.31 -13.92 7.32
N ALA A 5 4.40 -14.07 8.64
CA ALA A 5 3.22 -14.05 9.50
C ALA A 5 2.54 -12.67 9.44
N PRO A 6 1.20 -12.60 9.45
CA PRO A 6 0.48 -11.32 9.35
C PRO A 6 0.89 -10.29 10.40
N LEU A 7 1.18 -10.70 11.62
CA LEU A 7 1.61 -9.79 12.68
C LEU A 7 2.96 -9.16 12.36
N ILE A 8 3.89 -9.94 11.81
CA ILE A 8 5.21 -9.45 11.40
C ILE A 8 5.10 -8.45 10.26
N VAL A 9 4.25 -8.74 9.28
CA VAL A 9 3.97 -7.84 8.16
C VAL A 9 3.43 -6.50 8.65
N GLU A 10 2.48 -6.53 9.57
CA GLU A 10 1.93 -5.32 10.18
C GLU A 10 3.00 -4.51 10.92
N GLN A 11 3.87 -5.17 11.67
CA GLN A 11 4.97 -4.52 12.37
C GLN A 11 5.95 -3.84 11.40
N ILE A 12 6.25 -4.49 10.28
CA ILE A 12 7.11 -3.91 9.23
C ILE A 12 6.46 -2.65 8.66
N PHE A 13 5.17 -2.68 8.33
CA PHE A 13 4.45 -1.53 7.81
C PHE A 13 4.45 -0.37 8.81
N GLN A 14 4.21 -0.65 10.09
CA GLN A 14 4.23 0.38 11.12
C GLN A 14 5.63 0.98 11.32
N THR A 15 6.66 0.16 11.20
CA THR A 15 8.05 0.62 11.27
C THR A 15 8.37 1.56 10.11
N ILE A 16 7.98 1.21 8.89
CA ILE A 16 8.15 2.07 7.72
C ILE A 16 7.45 3.41 7.91
N LYS A 17 6.19 3.38 8.34
CA LYS A 17 5.40 4.58 8.60
C LYS A 17 6.08 5.49 9.62
N SER A 18 6.60 4.91 10.69
CA SER A 18 7.31 5.62 11.74
C SER A 18 8.58 6.31 11.22
N PHE A 19 9.38 5.62 10.43
CA PHE A 19 10.59 6.19 9.82
C PHE A 19 10.28 7.32 8.85
N VAL A 20 9.28 7.15 8.01
CA VAL A 20 8.86 8.21 7.08
C VAL A 20 8.54 9.49 7.85
N LYS A 21 7.78 9.36 8.94
CA LYS A 21 7.37 10.49 9.75
C LYS A 21 8.52 11.11 10.54
N SER A 22 9.32 10.29 11.24
CA SER A 22 10.36 10.78 12.14
C SER A 22 11.59 11.31 11.42
N MET A 23 11.92 10.77 10.26
CA MET A 23 13.13 11.12 9.50
C MET A 23 12.83 11.93 8.24
N ASN A 24 11.60 12.29 8.03
CA ASN A 24 11.15 13.04 6.84
C ASN A 24 11.61 12.38 5.53
N LEU A 25 11.44 11.05 5.44
CA LEU A 25 11.85 10.28 4.28
C LEU A 25 10.75 10.22 3.23
N THR A 26 11.18 10.08 1.98
CA THR A 26 10.31 9.63 0.90
C THR A 26 10.61 8.15 0.63
N VAL A 27 9.59 7.31 0.66
CA VAL A 27 9.74 5.87 0.49
C VAL A 27 8.85 5.41 -0.65
N VAL A 28 9.41 4.59 -1.53
CA VAL A 28 8.66 3.85 -2.54
C VAL A 28 8.56 2.41 -2.08
N LEU A 29 7.34 1.95 -1.84
CA LEU A 29 7.05 0.59 -1.39
C LEU A 29 6.36 -0.18 -2.51
N VAL A 30 6.92 -1.31 -2.89
CA VAL A 30 6.30 -2.23 -3.84
C VAL A 30 5.79 -3.43 -3.04
N GLU A 31 4.49 -3.65 -3.06
CA GLU A 31 3.88 -4.67 -2.22
C GLU A 31 2.64 -5.26 -2.88
N GLN A 32 2.51 -6.57 -2.80
CA GLN A 32 1.34 -7.28 -3.29
C GLN A 32 0.15 -7.16 -2.31
N ASN A 33 0.43 -7.01 -1.02
CA ASN A 33 -0.60 -6.74 -0.01
C ASN A 33 -1.03 -5.27 -0.12
N ALA A 34 -1.90 -4.99 -1.07
CA ALA A 34 -2.32 -3.64 -1.41
C ALA A 34 -3.00 -2.91 -0.24
N MET A 35 -3.84 -3.61 0.51
CA MET A 35 -4.53 -3.02 1.67
C MET A 35 -3.54 -2.53 2.72
N GLY A 36 -2.58 -3.36 3.08
CA GLY A 36 -1.57 -3.02 4.08
C GLY A 36 -0.70 -1.86 3.63
N ALA A 37 -0.26 -1.86 2.38
CA ALA A 37 0.56 -0.79 1.81
C ALA A 37 -0.20 0.53 1.74
N LEU A 38 -1.44 0.53 1.25
CA LEU A 38 -2.25 1.75 1.12
C LEU A 38 -2.60 2.37 2.46
N LYS A 39 -2.74 1.58 3.52
CA LYS A 39 -3.02 2.12 4.87
C LYS A 39 -1.91 2.99 5.43
N ILE A 40 -0.68 2.79 4.96
CA ILE A 40 0.48 3.59 5.41
C ILE A 40 0.98 4.57 4.36
N ALA A 41 0.46 4.50 3.14
CA ALA A 41 0.90 5.33 2.03
C ALA A 41 0.13 6.64 1.96
N ASP A 42 0.76 7.64 1.36
CA ASP A 42 0.09 8.89 0.99
C ASP A 42 -0.55 8.77 -0.39
N GLU A 43 0.11 8.07 -1.28
CA GLU A 43 -0.26 7.95 -2.68
C GLU A 43 -0.08 6.51 -3.13
N GLY A 44 -0.96 6.05 -4.00
CA GLY A 44 -0.89 4.71 -4.55
C GLY A 44 -0.79 4.71 -6.07
N ILE A 45 0.00 3.78 -6.57
CA ILE A 45 0.14 3.51 -8.00
C ILE A 45 -0.20 2.04 -8.20
N VAL A 46 -1.24 1.78 -8.97
CA VAL A 46 -1.67 0.40 -9.24
C VAL A 46 -1.10 -0.04 -10.59
N LEU A 47 -0.37 -1.13 -10.57
CA LEU A 47 0.18 -1.76 -11.76
C LEU A 47 -0.61 -3.02 -12.09
N ASN A 48 -0.85 -3.25 -13.36
CA ASN A 48 -1.44 -4.48 -13.87
C ASN A 48 -0.72 -4.89 -15.15
N LEU A 49 -0.16 -6.09 -15.16
CA LEU A 49 0.59 -6.62 -16.29
C LEU A 49 1.67 -5.66 -16.79
N GLY A 50 2.38 -5.02 -15.86
CA GLY A 50 3.47 -4.11 -16.17
C GLY A 50 3.05 -2.70 -16.57
N SER A 51 1.76 -2.39 -16.57
CA SER A 51 1.25 -1.08 -16.93
C SER A 51 0.62 -0.38 -15.73
N VAL A 52 0.82 0.93 -15.64
CA VAL A 52 0.14 1.76 -14.64
C VAL A 52 -1.32 1.92 -15.06
N VAL A 53 -2.24 1.47 -14.21
CA VAL A 53 -3.68 1.56 -14.47
C VAL A 53 -4.39 2.61 -13.64
N LEU A 54 -3.84 2.95 -12.47
CA LEU A 54 -4.38 3.96 -11.57
C LEU A 54 -3.27 4.66 -10.80
N VAL A 55 -3.44 5.96 -10.61
CA VAL A 55 -2.62 6.78 -9.70
C VAL A 55 -3.57 7.70 -8.95
N ASP A 56 -3.59 7.62 -7.64
CA ASP A 56 -4.42 8.49 -6.80
C ASP A 56 -3.90 8.51 -5.37
N SER A 57 -4.53 9.35 -4.54
CA SER A 57 -4.26 9.32 -3.11
C SER A 57 -4.62 7.94 -2.54
N ALA A 58 -3.87 7.49 -1.54
CA ALA A 58 -4.16 6.21 -0.91
C ALA A 58 -5.56 6.20 -0.29
N GLU A 59 -5.99 7.32 0.28
CA GLU A 59 -7.33 7.47 0.85
C GLU A 59 -8.43 7.22 -0.19
N LYS A 60 -8.32 7.83 -1.36
CA LYS A 60 -9.30 7.64 -2.44
C LYS A 60 -9.32 6.21 -2.94
N LEU A 61 -8.13 5.59 -3.11
CA LEU A 61 -8.04 4.21 -3.56
C LEU A 61 -8.68 3.24 -2.56
N LEU A 62 -8.45 3.45 -1.27
CA LEU A 62 -9.02 2.61 -0.21
C LEU A 62 -10.54 2.71 -0.14
N ASN A 63 -11.10 3.85 -0.47
CA ASN A 63 -12.54 4.12 -0.32
C ASN A 63 -13.33 3.93 -1.62
N ASP A 64 -12.68 3.63 -2.73
CA ASP A 64 -13.34 3.42 -4.01
C ASP A 64 -13.82 1.96 -4.12
N PRO A 65 -15.13 1.69 -4.18
CA PRO A 65 -15.64 0.32 -4.25
C PRO A 65 -15.15 -0.44 -5.49
N ALA A 66 -15.01 0.23 -6.62
CA ALA A 66 -14.52 -0.39 -7.85
C ALA A 66 -13.05 -0.81 -7.73
N VAL A 67 -12.22 0.02 -7.10
CA VAL A 67 -10.81 -0.29 -6.84
C VAL A 67 -10.72 -1.46 -5.87
N ARG A 68 -11.50 -1.45 -4.79
CA ARG A 68 -11.51 -2.51 -3.78
C ARG A 68 -11.88 -3.85 -4.40
N SER A 69 -12.91 -3.86 -5.24
CA SER A 69 -13.36 -5.06 -5.93
C SER A 69 -12.34 -5.58 -6.94
N ALA A 70 -11.73 -4.68 -7.73
CA ALA A 70 -10.84 -5.06 -8.82
C ALA A 70 -9.41 -5.38 -8.35
N TYR A 71 -8.89 -4.68 -7.34
CA TYR A 71 -7.47 -4.72 -7.01
C TYR A 71 -7.15 -5.02 -5.55
N LEU A 72 -8.06 -4.79 -4.62
CA LEU A 72 -7.79 -4.95 -3.19
C LEU A 72 -8.30 -6.27 -2.61
N GLY A 73 -9.00 -7.09 -3.40
CA GLY A 73 -9.40 -8.44 -3.00
C GLY A 73 -10.72 -8.53 -2.24
N PHE A 74 -11.54 -7.49 -2.29
CA PHE A 74 -12.87 -7.58 -1.66
C PHE A 74 -13.91 -6.65 -2.27
#